data_71767ae8301ea070cfff880c1c68f3a1
#
_entry.id   71767ae8301ea070cfff880c1c68f3a1
#
_cell.length_a   1.000
_cell.length_b   1.000
_cell.length_c   1.000
_cell.angle_alpha   90.00
_cell.angle_beta   90.00
_cell.angle_gamma   90.00
#
_symmetry.space_group_name_H-M   'P 1'
#
loop_
_entity.id
_entity.type
_entity.pdbx_description
1 polymer ?
#
loop_
_entity_poly.entity_id
_entity_poly.type
_entity_poly.pdbx_seq_one_letter_code
_entity_poly.pdbx_strand_id
1 'polypeptide(L)'
;MDKLIGSLSGLFKWSGESSWTGIVKSVIVISFLVLMGLGIYLAYTEVISWIWILVSLGVVIIAGVTFILCNKESDECKFDKWYQKMKQNEIEEEVANRDRRIETMPIIQEQLRALSYINGPDSTGHAAVYEFHNGHSNPAGLGFQFAEMTAEEFGIVQHAAIQDPHQKLPLGVLQIPHLLRSAKDNLWCGDKEALKAADPKLYMIVSNYVCEWMAIKLIKTTTEIGMLCYFSQKALSETEVEHTVQGINEAALIIGQRLDYRDYKNR
;
A
#
# COMPACT_ATOMS: atom_id res chain seq x y z
N MET A 1 31.70 -10.44 -45.63
CA MET A 1 31.39 -9.08 -45.20
C MET A 1 30.10 -9.00 -44.35
N ASP A 2 29.07 -9.76 -44.70
CA ASP A 2 27.75 -9.71 -43.98
C ASP A 2 27.77 -10.18 -42.53
N LYS A 3 28.66 -11.10 -42.15
CA LYS A 3 28.82 -11.53 -40.74
C LYS A 3 29.47 -10.46 -39.86
N LEU A 4 30.34 -9.62 -40.41
CA LEU A 4 30.96 -8.50 -39.69
C LEU A 4 29.96 -7.34 -39.46
N ILE A 5 29.10 -7.09 -40.45
CA ILE A 5 28.02 -6.08 -40.34
C ILE A 5 26.98 -6.56 -39.34
N GLY A 6 26.63 -7.85 -39.28
CA GLY A 6 25.73 -8.42 -38.30
C GLY A 6 26.24 -8.33 -36.86
N SER A 7 27.56 -8.53 -36.64
CA SER A 7 28.16 -8.39 -35.30
C SER A 7 28.25 -6.93 -34.83
N LEU A 8 28.50 -6.00 -35.76
CA LEU A 8 28.47 -4.56 -35.49
C LEU A 8 27.07 -4.05 -35.15
N SER A 9 26.04 -4.54 -35.85
CA SER A 9 24.65 -4.20 -35.52
C SER A 9 24.21 -4.73 -34.15
N GLY A 10 24.77 -5.84 -33.68
CA GLY A 10 24.57 -6.36 -32.33
C GLY A 10 25.19 -5.49 -31.24
N LEU A 11 26.37 -4.95 -31.50
CA LEU A 11 27.02 -3.97 -30.61
C LEU A 11 26.22 -2.65 -30.50
N PHE A 12 25.62 -2.20 -31.61
CA PHE A 12 24.74 -1.01 -31.62
C PHE A 12 23.39 -1.25 -30.91
N LYS A 13 22.85 -2.47 -30.94
CA LYS A 13 21.63 -2.83 -30.22
C LYS A 13 21.84 -2.97 -28.71
N TRP A 14 23.06 -3.24 -28.26
CA TRP A 14 23.38 -3.38 -26.83
C TRP A 14 23.41 -2.01 -26.10
N SER A 15 23.61 -0.92 -26.82
CA SER A 15 23.49 0.42 -26.29
C SER A 15 22.04 0.93 -26.38
N GLY A 16 21.07 0.32 -25.71
CA GLY A 16 19.64 0.73 -25.70
C GLY A 16 19.36 2.18 -25.30
N GLU A 17 20.36 3.03 -25.34
CA GLU A 17 20.33 4.47 -25.18
C GLU A 17 20.38 5.13 -26.57
N SER A 18 19.27 5.70 -26.99
CA SER A 18 19.17 6.60 -28.15
C SER A 18 19.89 7.95 -27.93
N SER A 19 20.91 7.98 -27.08
CA SER A 19 21.61 9.18 -26.68
C SER A 19 23.01 9.23 -27.30
N TRP A 20 23.52 10.42 -27.55
CA TRP A 20 24.88 10.70 -27.96
C TRP A 20 25.93 9.92 -27.17
N THR A 21 25.68 9.61 -25.92
CA THR A 21 26.56 8.83 -25.04
C THR A 21 26.78 7.40 -25.52
N GLY A 22 25.77 6.72 -26.08
CA GLY A 22 25.92 5.39 -26.68
C GLY A 22 26.80 5.38 -27.91
N ILE A 23 26.65 6.39 -28.78
CA ILE A 23 27.49 6.57 -29.98
C ILE A 23 28.95 6.85 -29.60
N VAL A 24 29.18 7.75 -28.67
CA VAL A 24 30.54 8.10 -28.18
C VAL A 24 31.20 6.87 -27.54
N LYS A 25 30.50 6.09 -26.74
CA LYS A 25 31.01 4.84 -26.15
C LYS A 25 31.43 3.84 -27.22
N SER A 26 30.58 3.63 -28.24
CA SER A 26 30.90 2.71 -29.35
C SER A 26 32.08 3.14 -30.16
N VAL A 27 32.22 4.45 -30.46
CA VAL A 27 33.37 5.01 -31.17
C VAL A 27 34.66 4.82 -30.38
N ILE A 28 34.66 5.05 -29.06
CA ILE A 28 35.82 4.83 -28.20
C ILE A 28 36.27 3.35 -28.24
N VAL A 29 35.33 2.41 -28.09
CA VAL A 29 35.65 0.96 -28.12
C VAL A 29 36.23 0.54 -29.49
N ILE A 30 35.62 0.99 -30.59
CA ILE A 30 36.10 0.65 -31.93
C ILE A 30 37.47 1.25 -32.19
N SER A 31 37.71 2.55 -31.87
CA SER A 31 38.99 3.21 -31.98
C SER A 31 40.09 2.51 -31.20
N PHE A 32 39.74 2.02 -30.02
CA PHE A 32 40.60 1.23 -29.17
C PHE A 32 41.02 -0.11 -29.82
N LEU A 33 40.06 -0.89 -30.35
CA LEU A 33 40.36 -2.17 -31.02
C LEU A 33 41.26 -1.95 -32.25
N VAL A 34 41.06 -0.86 -33.01
CA VAL A 34 41.89 -0.52 -34.17
C VAL A 34 43.29 -0.15 -33.73
N LEU A 35 43.47 0.65 -32.71
CA LEU A 35 44.80 1.05 -32.19
C LEU A 35 45.55 -0.14 -31.63
N MET A 36 44.87 -1.06 -30.93
CA MET A 36 45.46 -2.30 -30.41
C MET A 36 45.95 -3.21 -31.56
N GLY A 37 45.09 -3.39 -32.59
CA GLY A 37 45.46 -4.19 -33.79
C GLY A 37 46.66 -3.59 -34.54
N LEU A 38 46.69 -2.27 -34.69
CA LEU A 38 47.81 -1.57 -35.31
C LEU A 38 49.09 -1.68 -34.47
N GLY A 39 49.00 -1.59 -33.14
CA GLY A 39 50.14 -1.75 -32.22
C GLY A 39 50.75 -3.14 -32.30
N ILE A 40 49.95 -4.17 -32.34
CA ILE A 40 50.40 -5.56 -32.50
C ILE A 40 51.06 -5.79 -33.86
N TYR A 41 50.47 -5.24 -34.92
CA TYR A 41 51.03 -5.34 -36.27
C TYR A 41 52.40 -4.68 -36.37
N LEU A 42 52.56 -3.44 -35.83
CA LEU A 42 53.81 -2.70 -35.84
C LEU A 42 54.88 -3.33 -34.93
N ALA A 43 54.48 -3.99 -33.83
CA ALA A 43 55.40 -4.76 -32.99
C ALA A 43 55.88 -6.04 -33.70
N TYR A 44 55.01 -6.72 -34.44
CA TYR A 44 55.37 -7.90 -35.23
C TYR A 44 56.35 -7.61 -36.35
N THR A 45 56.33 -6.39 -36.91
CA THR A 45 57.26 -5.93 -37.96
C THR A 45 58.57 -5.32 -37.39
N GLU A 46 58.86 -5.47 -36.10
CA GLU A 46 60.06 -4.91 -35.39
C GLU A 46 60.28 -3.41 -35.54
N VAL A 47 59.26 -2.69 -36.03
CA VAL A 47 59.35 -1.23 -36.24
C VAL A 47 59.17 -0.45 -34.93
N ILE A 48 58.56 -1.05 -33.91
CA ILE A 48 58.28 -0.41 -32.64
C ILE A 48 58.92 -1.17 -31.48
N SER A 49 59.58 -0.44 -30.56
CA SER A 49 60.14 -1.02 -29.34
C SER A 49 59.02 -1.43 -28.35
N TRP A 50 59.29 -2.43 -27.51
CA TRP A 50 58.42 -2.91 -26.47
C TRP A 50 57.88 -1.82 -25.52
N ILE A 51 58.61 -0.70 -25.39
CA ILE A 51 58.21 0.43 -24.57
C ILE A 51 56.91 1.02 -25.07
N TRP A 52 56.68 1.12 -26.38
CA TRP A 52 55.43 1.66 -26.93
C TRP A 52 54.22 0.74 -26.72
N ILE A 53 54.46 -0.55 -26.64
CA ILE A 53 53.39 -1.54 -26.34
C ILE A 53 52.94 -1.33 -24.88
N LEU A 54 53.87 -1.16 -23.94
CA LEU A 54 53.54 -0.94 -22.55
C LEU A 54 52.83 0.43 -22.34
N VAL A 55 53.21 1.46 -23.07
CA VAL A 55 52.53 2.77 -23.02
C VAL A 55 51.09 2.65 -23.53
N SER A 56 50.90 1.96 -24.65
CA SER A 56 49.56 1.74 -25.21
C SER A 56 48.67 0.97 -24.23
N LEU A 57 49.20 -0.08 -23.60
CA LEU A 57 48.48 -0.86 -22.60
C LEU A 57 48.08 0.00 -21.39
N GLY A 58 48.96 0.87 -20.92
CA GLY A 58 48.68 1.81 -19.85
C GLY A 58 47.53 2.78 -20.17
N VAL A 59 47.55 3.36 -21.37
CA VAL A 59 46.47 4.24 -21.84
C VAL A 59 45.11 3.52 -21.87
N VAL A 60 45.14 2.28 -22.28
CA VAL A 60 43.97 1.40 -22.32
C VAL A 60 43.35 1.15 -20.95
N ILE A 61 44.20 0.81 -20.00
CA ILE A 61 43.77 0.56 -18.63
C ILE A 61 43.15 1.84 -18.04
N ILE A 62 43.81 2.99 -18.25
CA ILE A 62 43.31 4.29 -17.77
C ILE A 62 41.94 4.60 -18.41
N ALA A 63 41.81 4.43 -19.74
CA ALA A 63 40.56 4.67 -20.44
C ALA A 63 39.43 3.72 -19.95
N GLY A 64 39.75 2.45 -19.71
CA GLY A 64 38.81 1.46 -19.17
C GLY A 64 38.33 1.82 -17.77
N VAL A 65 39.24 2.21 -16.89
CA VAL A 65 38.90 2.64 -15.52
C VAL A 65 38.04 3.90 -15.55
N THR A 66 38.40 4.89 -16.34
CA THR A 66 37.61 6.13 -16.48
C THR A 66 36.21 5.83 -17.02
N PHE A 67 36.08 4.91 -18.00
CA PHE A 67 34.80 4.50 -18.53
C PHE A 67 33.88 3.81 -17.47
N ILE A 68 34.44 2.93 -16.65
CA ILE A 68 33.74 2.28 -15.55
C ILE A 68 33.24 3.29 -14.51
N LEU A 69 34.12 4.25 -14.13
CA LEU A 69 33.77 5.30 -13.16
C LEU A 69 32.67 6.21 -13.69
N CYS A 70 32.73 6.64 -14.94
CA CYS A 70 31.70 7.48 -15.55
C CYS A 70 30.34 6.74 -15.68
N ASN A 71 30.37 5.44 -15.95
CA ASN A 71 29.13 4.65 -15.99
C ASN A 71 28.50 4.50 -14.60
N LYS A 72 29.32 4.27 -13.58
CA LYS A 72 28.81 4.12 -12.21
C LYS A 72 28.14 5.42 -11.75
N GLU A 73 28.74 6.57 -12.00
CA GLU A 73 28.17 7.88 -11.65
C GLU A 73 26.84 8.16 -12.40
N SER A 74 26.74 7.73 -13.68
CA SER A 74 25.49 7.81 -14.46
C SER A 74 24.37 6.95 -13.89
N ASP A 75 24.69 5.76 -13.41
CA ASP A 75 23.68 4.84 -12.86
C ASP A 75 23.22 5.26 -11.46
N GLU A 76 24.11 5.80 -10.63
CA GLU A 76 23.76 6.42 -9.35
C GLU A 76 22.81 7.62 -9.58
N CYS A 77 23.09 8.47 -10.55
CA CYS A 77 22.22 9.60 -10.89
C CYS A 77 20.84 9.17 -11.42
N LYS A 78 20.75 8.07 -12.17
CA LYS A 78 19.48 7.49 -12.62
C LYS A 78 18.68 6.92 -11.46
N PHE A 79 19.35 6.23 -10.54
CA PHE A 79 18.73 5.67 -9.35
C PHE A 79 18.17 6.78 -8.45
N ASP A 80 18.93 7.84 -8.22
CA ASP A 80 18.49 8.99 -7.43
C ASP A 80 17.26 9.66 -8.04
N LYS A 81 17.22 9.87 -9.35
CA LYS A 81 16.07 10.43 -10.06
C LYS A 81 14.86 9.52 -9.96
N TRP A 82 15.04 8.21 -10.10
CA TRP A 82 13.96 7.23 -9.94
C TRP A 82 13.44 7.23 -8.51
N TYR A 83 14.33 7.24 -7.52
CA TYR A 83 13.97 7.29 -6.09
C TYR A 83 13.21 8.57 -5.74
N GLN A 84 13.67 9.73 -6.20
CA GLN A 84 12.97 11.01 -6.00
C GLN A 84 11.58 11.01 -6.65
N LYS A 85 11.45 10.44 -7.84
CA LYS A 85 10.14 10.30 -8.51
C LYS A 85 9.20 9.36 -7.75
N MET A 86 9.70 8.25 -7.23
CA MET A 86 8.91 7.33 -6.39
C MET A 86 8.42 8.04 -5.13
N LYS A 87 9.31 8.73 -4.43
CA LYS A 87 8.97 9.49 -3.23
C LYS A 87 7.96 10.61 -3.51
N GLN A 88 8.11 11.30 -4.63
CA GLN A 88 7.16 12.34 -5.04
C GLN A 88 5.77 11.75 -5.33
N ASN A 89 5.70 10.63 -6.04
CA ASN A 89 4.43 9.94 -6.30
C ASN A 89 3.76 9.46 -5.00
N GLU A 90 4.55 8.98 -4.03
CA GLU A 90 4.05 8.56 -2.72
C GLU A 90 3.44 9.76 -1.96
N ILE A 91 4.12 10.90 -1.95
CA ILE A 91 3.61 12.14 -1.33
C ILE A 91 2.33 12.61 -2.03
N GLU A 92 2.29 12.61 -3.36
CA GLU A 92 1.11 13.01 -4.12
C GLU A 92 -0.08 12.07 -3.87
N GLU A 93 0.17 10.77 -3.73
CA GLU A 93 -0.85 9.78 -3.38
C GLU A 93 -1.36 9.98 -1.93
N GLU A 94 -0.47 10.27 -0.99
CA GLU A 94 -0.83 10.54 0.40
C GLU A 94 -1.68 11.82 0.53
N VAL A 95 -1.31 12.89 -0.18
CA VAL A 95 -2.09 14.14 -0.22
C VAL A 95 -3.46 13.91 -0.83
N ALA A 96 -3.54 13.22 -1.97
CA ALA A 96 -4.81 12.91 -2.63
C ALA A 96 -5.72 12.04 -1.75
N ASN A 97 -5.18 11.09 -1.01
CA ASN A 97 -5.92 10.25 -0.08
C ASN A 97 -6.43 11.07 1.12
N ARG A 98 -5.63 12.00 1.64
CA ARG A 98 -6.04 12.91 2.72
C ARG A 98 -7.18 13.82 2.29
N ASP A 99 -7.08 14.44 1.13
CA ASP A 99 -8.10 15.35 0.62
C ASP A 99 -9.43 14.61 0.39
N ARG A 100 -9.36 13.42 -0.16
CA ARG A 100 -10.53 12.54 -0.34
C ARG A 100 -11.16 12.15 1.01
N ARG A 101 -10.34 11.88 2.02
CA ARG A 101 -10.83 11.57 3.37
C ARG A 101 -11.58 12.74 3.98
N ILE A 102 -11.11 13.98 3.76
CA ILE A 102 -11.80 15.20 4.20
C ILE A 102 -13.18 15.32 3.53
N GLU A 103 -13.30 14.99 2.25
CA GLU A 103 -14.57 15.04 1.52
C GLU A 103 -15.54 13.91 1.92
N THR A 104 -15.03 12.73 2.26
CA THR A 104 -15.87 11.56 2.56
C THR A 104 -16.28 11.47 4.02
N MET A 105 -15.49 12.03 4.94
CA MET A 105 -15.73 11.94 6.38
C MET A 105 -17.09 12.47 6.81
N PRO A 106 -17.61 13.63 6.32
CA PRO A 106 -18.94 14.12 6.68
C PRO A 106 -20.05 13.14 6.31
N ILE A 107 -19.92 12.43 5.18
CA ILE A 107 -20.90 11.42 4.74
C ILE A 107 -20.86 10.22 5.67
N ILE A 108 -19.67 9.77 6.05
CA ILE A 108 -19.50 8.67 7.02
C ILE A 108 -20.11 9.04 8.36
N GLN A 109 -19.83 10.24 8.87
CA GLN A 109 -20.41 10.72 10.12
C GLN A 109 -21.93 10.83 10.07
N GLU A 110 -22.51 11.27 8.94
CA GLU A 110 -23.97 11.29 8.75
C GLU A 110 -24.56 9.88 8.84
N GLN A 111 -23.93 8.87 8.21
CA GLN A 111 -24.38 7.49 8.30
C GLN A 111 -24.27 6.93 9.73
N LEU A 112 -23.19 7.23 10.44
CA LEU A 112 -23.01 6.81 11.82
C LEU A 112 -24.02 7.49 12.73
N ARG A 113 -24.30 8.78 12.53
CA ARG A 113 -25.33 9.52 13.27
C ARG A 113 -26.72 8.93 13.03
N ALA A 114 -27.09 8.69 11.78
CA ALA A 114 -28.36 8.04 11.44
C ALA A 114 -28.51 6.70 12.15
N LEU A 115 -27.41 5.91 12.16
CA LEU A 115 -27.38 4.62 12.83
C LEU A 115 -27.48 4.74 14.36
N SER A 116 -26.79 5.71 14.97
CA SER A 116 -26.85 5.93 16.43
C SER A 116 -28.26 6.28 16.93
N TYR A 117 -29.07 6.91 16.08
CA TYR A 117 -30.46 7.28 16.38
C TYR A 117 -31.51 6.35 15.73
N ILE A 118 -31.11 5.18 15.20
CA ILE A 118 -32.01 4.32 14.43
C ILE A 118 -33.22 3.84 15.21
N ASN A 119 -33.10 3.72 16.52
CA ASN A 119 -34.17 3.31 17.42
C ASN A 119 -34.89 4.51 18.09
N GLY A 120 -34.82 5.69 17.45
CA GLY A 120 -35.53 6.90 17.88
C GLY A 120 -34.65 7.96 18.55
N PRO A 121 -35.25 9.11 18.91
CA PRO A 121 -34.51 10.24 19.45
C PRO A 121 -33.88 9.96 20.83
N ASP A 122 -34.45 9.01 21.59
CA ASP A 122 -33.92 8.58 22.90
C ASP A 122 -32.95 7.38 22.78
N SER A 123 -32.44 7.13 21.58
CA SER A 123 -31.52 6.03 21.33
C SER A 123 -30.21 6.18 22.12
N THR A 124 -29.82 5.11 22.79
CA THR A 124 -28.52 4.98 23.45
C THR A 124 -27.50 4.31 22.54
N GLY A 125 -27.74 4.36 21.23
CA GLY A 125 -26.87 3.75 20.21
C GLY A 125 -25.54 4.48 20.10
N HIS A 126 -24.50 3.71 19.86
CA HIS A 126 -23.17 4.18 19.48
C HIS A 126 -22.72 3.44 18.25
N ALA A 127 -22.34 4.14 17.22
CA ALA A 127 -21.85 3.57 15.97
C ALA A 127 -20.40 3.98 15.71
N ALA A 128 -19.55 3.04 15.30
CA ALA A 128 -18.14 3.29 15.03
C ALA A 128 -17.65 2.51 13.80
N VAL A 129 -16.75 3.13 13.03
CA VAL A 129 -16.03 2.51 11.92
C VAL A 129 -14.62 2.19 12.35
N TYR A 130 -14.19 0.97 12.09
CA TYR A 130 -12.83 0.48 12.23
C TYR A 130 -12.27 0.15 10.84
N GLU A 131 -11.23 0.84 10.41
CA GLU A 131 -10.53 0.55 9.18
C GLU A 131 -9.41 -0.47 9.40
N PHE A 132 -9.24 -1.41 8.46
CA PHE A 132 -8.21 -2.44 8.52
C PHE A 132 -6.90 -1.93 7.94
N HIS A 133 -5.79 -2.17 8.66
CA HIS A 133 -4.47 -1.81 8.19
C HIS A 133 -3.39 -2.78 8.71
N ASN A 134 -2.22 -2.77 8.07
CA ASN A 134 -1.07 -3.61 8.40
C ASN A 134 0.10 -2.82 9.04
N GLY A 135 -0.19 -1.64 9.60
CA GLY A 135 0.86 -0.67 9.86
C GLY A 135 1.31 -0.03 8.53
N HIS A 136 2.52 0.49 8.45
CA HIS A 136 2.97 1.22 7.25
C HIS A 136 3.49 0.32 6.11
N SER A 137 3.51 -0.99 6.25
CA SER A 137 3.92 -1.89 5.17
C SER A 137 3.32 -3.29 5.32
N ASN A 138 2.81 -3.84 4.23
CA ASN A 138 2.48 -5.26 4.12
C ASN A 138 3.32 -5.90 3.01
N PRO A 139 4.56 -6.31 3.26
CA PRO A 139 5.43 -6.87 2.22
C PRO A 139 5.04 -8.27 1.76
N ALA A 140 4.16 -8.98 2.48
CA ALA A 140 3.99 -10.42 2.27
C ALA A 140 2.56 -10.86 1.91
N GLY A 141 1.63 -9.95 1.58
CA GLY A 141 0.22 -10.31 1.33
C GLY A 141 -0.47 -10.97 2.52
N LEU A 142 0.08 -10.84 3.72
CA LEU A 142 -0.54 -11.30 4.97
C LEU A 142 -1.82 -10.50 5.21
N GLY A 143 -2.84 -11.14 5.78
CA GLY A 143 -4.07 -10.47 6.18
C GLY A 143 -3.83 -9.29 7.10
N PHE A 144 -4.80 -8.38 7.19
CA PHE A 144 -4.69 -7.20 8.05
C PHE A 144 -4.39 -7.58 9.50
N GLN A 145 -3.46 -6.84 10.13
CA GLN A 145 -3.04 -7.11 11.50
C GLN A 145 -3.83 -6.32 12.53
N PHE A 146 -4.34 -5.14 12.13
CA PHE A 146 -5.01 -4.22 13.03
C PHE A 146 -6.29 -3.66 12.40
N ALA A 147 -7.24 -3.29 13.27
CA ALA A 147 -8.35 -2.41 12.96
C ALA A 147 -8.21 -1.16 13.84
N GLU A 148 -8.30 0.02 13.23
CA GLU A 148 -8.20 1.30 13.91
C GLU A 148 -9.52 2.06 13.79
N MET A 149 -10.03 2.58 14.91
CA MET A 149 -11.26 3.36 14.92
C MET A 149 -10.99 4.72 14.26
N THR A 150 -11.70 4.98 13.18
CA THR A 150 -11.49 6.18 12.35
C THR A 150 -12.64 7.18 12.41
N ALA A 151 -13.82 6.71 12.80
CA ALA A 151 -15.00 7.56 13.00
C ALA A 151 -15.94 6.91 14.03
N GLU A 152 -16.58 7.73 14.82
CA GLU A 152 -17.62 7.32 15.76
C GLU A 152 -18.69 8.40 15.94
N GLU A 153 -19.91 7.99 16.26
CA GLU A 153 -21.04 8.86 16.61
C GLU A 153 -21.89 8.23 17.71
N PHE A 154 -22.45 9.07 18.55
CA PHE A 154 -23.24 8.67 19.71
C PHE A 154 -24.67 9.18 19.58
N GLY A 155 -25.61 8.42 20.13
CA GLY A 155 -26.96 8.89 20.43
C GLY A 155 -26.96 9.89 21.60
N ILE A 156 -27.97 9.79 22.47
CA ILE A 156 -28.08 10.75 23.61
C ILE A 156 -26.94 10.59 24.62
N VAL A 157 -26.35 9.44 24.77
CA VAL A 157 -25.36 9.16 25.82
C VAL A 157 -23.95 9.31 25.25
N GLN A 158 -23.27 10.36 25.71
CA GLN A 158 -21.88 10.66 25.37
C GLN A 158 -20.89 9.80 26.18
N HIS A 159 -21.00 8.49 26.10
CA HIS A 159 -19.99 7.60 26.67
C HIS A 159 -19.44 6.73 25.57
N ALA A 160 -18.17 6.97 25.20
CA ALA A 160 -17.47 6.13 24.28
C ALA A 160 -17.61 4.66 24.68
N ALA A 161 -18.13 3.82 23.80
CA ALA A 161 -18.18 2.40 24.05
C ALA A 161 -16.77 1.81 24.09
N ILE A 162 -15.86 2.39 23.33
CA ILE A 162 -14.47 1.99 23.23
C ILE A 162 -13.60 3.22 23.35
N GLN A 163 -13.04 3.46 24.56
CA GLN A 163 -12.10 4.55 24.80
C GLN A 163 -10.66 4.13 24.51
N ASP A 164 -9.74 5.12 24.35
CA ASP A 164 -8.31 4.87 24.48
C ASP A 164 -8.01 3.91 25.65
N PRO A 165 -7.29 2.84 25.45
CA PRO A 165 -6.33 2.48 24.39
C PRO A 165 -6.88 1.53 23.32
N HIS A 166 -8.19 1.36 23.20
CA HIS A 166 -8.80 0.36 22.31
C HIS A 166 -9.16 0.90 20.93
N GLN A 167 -8.66 2.06 20.57
CA GLN A 167 -8.79 2.57 19.20
C GLN A 167 -8.11 1.68 18.16
N LYS A 168 -7.13 0.86 18.59
CA LYS A 168 -6.40 -0.06 17.72
C LYS A 168 -6.57 -1.50 18.18
N LEU A 169 -7.35 -2.28 17.43
CA LEU A 169 -7.66 -3.67 17.73
C LEU A 169 -6.73 -4.62 16.98
N PRO A 170 -6.04 -5.55 17.67
CA PRO A 170 -5.16 -6.54 17.03
C PRO A 170 -5.98 -7.68 16.42
N LEU A 171 -6.28 -7.61 15.12
CA LEU A 171 -7.14 -8.57 14.41
C LEU A 171 -6.61 -10.01 14.46
N GLY A 172 -5.30 -10.20 14.50
CA GLY A 172 -4.69 -11.52 14.54
C GLY A 172 -4.99 -12.35 15.80
N VAL A 173 -5.51 -11.72 16.87
CA VAL A 173 -5.88 -12.39 18.11
C VAL A 173 -7.38 -12.46 18.34
N LEU A 174 -8.18 -11.75 17.53
CA LEU A 174 -9.64 -11.73 17.60
C LEU A 174 -10.23 -12.81 16.71
N GLN A 175 -11.37 -13.39 17.14
CA GLN A 175 -12.12 -14.39 16.37
C GLN A 175 -13.21 -13.76 15.50
N ILE A 176 -13.68 -12.57 15.87
CA ILE A 176 -14.75 -11.86 15.15
C ILE A 176 -14.48 -11.72 13.65
N PRO A 177 -13.27 -11.38 13.16
CA PRO A 177 -13.05 -11.29 11.72
C PRO A 177 -13.30 -12.61 10.97
N HIS A 178 -13.02 -13.75 11.59
CA HIS A 178 -13.30 -15.08 11.02
C HIS A 178 -14.79 -15.38 11.04
N LEU A 179 -15.47 -15.05 12.12
CA LEU A 179 -16.91 -15.22 12.26
C LEU A 179 -17.67 -14.38 11.23
N LEU A 180 -17.26 -13.12 11.03
CA LEU A 180 -17.87 -12.23 10.04
C LEU A 180 -17.73 -12.76 8.60
N ARG A 181 -16.59 -13.37 8.26
CA ARG A 181 -16.39 -13.97 6.91
C ARG A 181 -17.29 -15.15 6.65
N SER A 182 -17.64 -15.91 7.67
CA SER A 182 -18.50 -17.10 7.59
C SER A 182 -19.98 -16.81 7.88
N ALA A 183 -20.30 -15.69 8.51
CA ALA A 183 -21.65 -15.30 8.86
C ALA A 183 -22.47 -14.88 7.63
N LYS A 184 -23.78 -15.10 7.70
CA LYS A 184 -24.71 -14.59 6.69
C LYS A 184 -24.59 -13.06 6.63
N ASP A 185 -24.52 -12.54 5.41
CA ASP A 185 -24.36 -11.10 5.14
C ASP A 185 -23.10 -10.46 5.78
N ASN A 186 -22.13 -11.25 6.22
CA ASN A 186 -20.94 -10.79 6.93
C ASN A 186 -21.28 -9.95 8.18
N LEU A 187 -22.34 -10.31 8.88
CA LEU A 187 -22.85 -9.65 10.07
C LEU A 187 -22.90 -10.62 11.25
N TRP A 188 -22.42 -10.17 12.39
CA TRP A 188 -22.60 -10.80 13.67
C TRP A 188 -23.38 -9.85 14.59
N CYS A 189 -24.33 -10.35 15.36
CA CYS A 189 -25.05 -9.58 16.38
C CYS A 189 -25.37 -10.45 17.59
N GLY A 190 -25.45 -9.82 18.75
CA GLY A 190 -25.78 -10.49 19.99
C GLY A 190 -25.59 -9.61 21.21
N ASP A 191 -25.85 -10.19 22.39
CA ASP A 191 -25.55 -9.61 23.68
C ASP A 191 -24.11 -9.91 24.14
N LYS A 192 -23.76 -9.45 25.35
CA LYS A 192 -22.43 -9.69 25.94
C LYS A 192 -22.11 -11.17 26.13
N GLU A 193 -23.07 -12.00 26.50
CA GLU A 193 -22.82 -13.42 26.73
C GLU A 193 -22.60 -14.14 25.40
N ALA A 194 -23.34 -13.78 24.36
CA ALA A 194 -23.10 -14.24 23.00
C ALA A 194 -21.72 -13.82 22.48
N LEU A 195 -21.27 -12.57 22.77
CA LEU A 195 -19.92 -12.13 22.43
C LEU A 195 -18.86 -12.92 23.17
N LYS A 196 -19.03 -13.14 24.47
CA LYS A 196 -18.09 -13.91 25.28
C LYS A 196 -17.91 -15.34 24.77
N ALA A 197 -18.99 -15.93 24.27
CA ALA A 197 -18.94 -17.26 23.63
C ALA A 197 -18.26 -17.22 22.25
N ALA A 198 -18.52 -16.16 21.47
CA ALA A 198 -18.02 -16.02 20.10
C ALA A 198 -16.56 -15.54 20.05
N ASP A 199 -16.20 -14.54 20.86
CA ASP A 199 -14.85 -13.97 20.93
C ASP A 199 -14.54 -13.49 22.34
N PRO A 200 -13.98 -14.36 23.21
CA PRO A 200 -13.64 -14.03 24.59
C PRO A 200 -12.66 -12.84 24.72
N LYS A 201 -11.80 -12.64 23.73
CA LYS A 201 -10.81 -11.54 23.75
C LYS A 201 -11.47 -10.20 23.45
N LEU A 202 -12.32 -10.16 22.44
CA LEU A 202 -13.10 -8.96 22.15
C LEU A 202 -14.04 -8.64 23.32
N TYR A 203 -14.66 -9.66 23.92
CA TYR A 203 -15.46 -9.49 25.13
C TYR A 203 -14.67 -8.81 26.26
N MET A 204 -13.42 -9.20 26.51
CA MET A 204 -12.57 -8.56 27.52
C MET A 204 -12.34 -7.06 27.23
N ILE A 205 -12.22 -6.70 25.94
CA ILE A 205 -12.04 -5.33 25.51
C ILE A 205 -13.32 -4.49 25.78
N VAL A 206 -14.49 -5.03 25.45
CA VAL A 206 -15.76 -4.31 25.54
C VAL A 206 -16.50 -4.53 26.87
N SER A 207 -16.06 -5.48 27.71
CA SER A 207 -16.77 -5.86 28.96
C SER A 207 -16.88 -4.72 29.97
N ASN A 208 -15.95 -3.75 29.93
CA ASN A 208 -15.95 -2.61 30.82
C ASN A 208 -16.92 -1.50 30.37
N TYR A 209 -17.54 -1.64 29.20
CA TYR A 209 -18.48 -0.66 28.68
C TYR A 209 -19.91 -1.05 29.00
N VAL A 210 -20.73 -0.03 29.18
CA VAL A 210 -22.17 -0.23 29.30
C VAL A 210 -22.73 -0.54 27.93
N CYS A 211 -22.84 -1.83 27.61
CA CYS A 211 -23.33 -2.31 26.33
C CYS A 211 -24.11 -3.60 26.59
N GLU A 212 -25.41 -3.61 26.32
CA GLU A 212 -26.28 -4.78 26.49
C GLU A 212 -26.48 -5.56 25.18
N TRP A 213 -26.36 -4.88 24.03
CA TRP A 213 -26.48 -5.49 22.71
C TRP A 213 -25.52 -4.83 21.72
N MET A 214 -25.00 -5.61 20.79
CA MET A 214 -24.09 -5.12 19.77
C MET A 214 -24.27 -5.85 18.44
N ALA A 215 -23.84 -5.17 17.37
CA ALA A 215 -23.72 -5.74 16.05
C ALA A 215 -22.41 -5.29 15.39
N ILE A 216 -21.78 -6.20 14.65
CA ILE A 216 -20.54 -5.97 13.96
C ILE A 216 -20.70 -6.45 12.52
N LYS A 217 -20.51 -5.55 11.56
CA LYS A 217 -20.64 -5.80 10.13
C LYS A 217 -19.30 -5.62 9.45
N LEU A 218 -18.87 -6.61 8.66
CA LEU A 218 -17.68 -6.46 7.82
C LEU A 218 -17.99 -5.49 6.67
N ILE A 219 -17.18 -4.44 6.54
CA ILE A 219 -17.21 -3.54 5.38
C ILE A 219 -16.35 -4.16 4.29
N LYS A 220 -17.01 -4.58 3.21
CA LYS A 220 -16.37 -5.25 2.09
C LYS A 220 -16.90 -4.71 0.77
N THR A 221 -15.98 -4.36 -0.12
CA THR A 221 -16.26 -4.07 -1.53
C THR A 221 -15.59 -5.13 -2.41
N THR A 222 -14.58 -4.79 -3.19
CA THR A 222 -13.69 -5.78 -3.83
C THR A 222 -12.76 -6.46 -2.83
N THR A 223 -12.43 -5.76 -1.74
CA THR A 223 -11.61 -6.26 -0.64
C THR A 223 -12.26 -5.95 0.70
N GLU A 224 -11.77 -6.59 1.77
CA GLU A 224 -12.15 -6.23 3.13
C GLU A 224 -11.49 -4.91 3.51
N ILE A 225 -12.28 -3.91 3.91
CA ILE A 225 -11.81 -2.56 4.21
C ILE A 225 -11.80 -2.31 5.71
N GLY A 226 -12.82 -2.83 6.43
CA GLY A 226 -12.98 -2.55 7.84
C GLY A 226 -14.19 -3.22 8.46
N MET A 227 -14.59 -2.71 9.61
CA MET A 227 -15.80 -3.13 10.33
C MET A 227 -16.63 -1.93 10.71
N LEU A 228 -17.95 -2.04 10.58
CA LEU A 228 -18.93 -1.14 11.18
C LEU A 228 -19.47 -1.80 12.45
N CYS A 229 -19.31 -1.14 13.58
CA CYS A 229 -19.78 -1.61 14.87
C CYS A 229 -20.93 -0.72 15.37
N TYR A 230 -21.94 -1.36 15.94
CA TYR A 230 -23.02 -0.69 16.63
C TYR A 230 -23.15 -1.28 18.04
N PHE A 231 -23.32 -0.42 19.02
CA PHE A 231 -23.45 -0.77 20.42
C PHE A 231 -24.71 -0.12 20.99
N SER A 232 -25.49 -0.85 21.76
CA SER A 232 -26.64 -0.31 22.51
C SER A 232 -26.44 -0.53 24.00
N GLN A 233 -26.68 0.49 24.80
CA GLN A 233 -26.65 0.39 26.26
C GLN A 233 -27.91 -0.29 26.85
N LYS A 234 -28.92 -0.55 26.00
CA LYS A 234 -30.15 -1.24 26.36
C LYS A 234 -30.25 -2.52 25.55
N ALA A 235 -30.89 -3.52 26.13
CA ALA A 235 -31.37 -4.64 25.37
C ALA A 235 -32.36 -4.14 24.31
N LEU A 236 -32.24 -4.61 23.08
CA LEU A 236 -33.14 -4.24 21.99
C LEU A 236 -34.28 -5.23 21.90
N SER A 237 -35.48 -4.73 21.61
CA SER A 237 -36.61 -5.55 21.22
C SER A 237 -36.37 -6.18 19.84
N GLU A 238 -37.12 -7.21 19.48
CA GLU A 238 -36.99 -7.92 18.20
C GLU A 238 -37.12 -6.94 17.00
N THR A 239 -38.08 -6.01 17.06
CA THR A 239 -38.30 -4.98 16.04
C THR A 239 -37.11 -4.00 15.94
N GLU A 240 -36.54 -3.57 17.09
CA GLU A 240 -35.37 -2.70 17.10
C GLU A 240 -34.13 -3.44 16.55
N VAL A 241 -33.97 -4.71 16.84
CA VAL A 241 -32.91 -5.55 16.25
C VAL A 241 -33.03 -5.60 14.73
N GLU A 242 -34.23 -5.85 14.19
CA GLU A 242 -34.45 -5.88 12.74
C GLU A 242 -34.12 -4.55 12.09
N HIS A 243 -34.61 -3.42 12.65
CA HIS A 243 -34.31 -2.08 12.18
C HIS A 243 -32.80 -1.80 12.23
N THR A 244 -32.13 -2.15 13.32
CA THR A 244 -30.69 -1.93 13.49
C THR A 244 -29.89 -2.78 12.48
N VAL A 245 -30.24 -4.03 12.28
CA VAL A 245 -29.61 -4.92 11.29
C VAL A 245 -29.75 -4.38 9.88
N GLN A 246 -30.94 -3.90 9.52
CA GLN A 246 -31.18 -3.28 8.22
C GLN A 246 -30.32 -2.02 8.06
N GLY A 247 -30.34 -1.10 9.04
CA GLY A 247 -29.58 0.14 9.00
C GLY A 247 -28.07 -0.08 8.94
N ILE A 248 -27.54 -1.07 9.67
CA ILE A 248 -26.12 -1.44 9.60
C ILE A 248 -25.74 -1.93 8.19
N ASN A 249 -26.60 -2.73 7.54
CA ASN A 249 -26.34 -3.22 6.20
C ASN A 249 -26.30 -2.08 5.18
N GLU A 250 -27.25 -1.13 5.27
CA GLU A 250 -27.31 0.05 4.40
C GLU A 250 -26.12 0.98 4.65
N ALA A 251 -25.83 1.30 5.90
CA ALA A 251 -24.68 2.16 6.26
C ALA A 251 -23.35 1.55 5.84
N ALA A 252 -23.15 0.23 6.06
CA ALA A 252 -21.92 -0.43 5.66
C ALA A 252 -21.68 -0.41 4.15
N LEU A 253 -22.75 -0.49 3.34
CA LEU A 253 -22.65 -0.38 1.89
C LEU A 253 -22.19 1.03 1.47
N ILE A 254 -22.83 2.07 2.03
CA ILE A 254 -22.51 3.47 1.72
C ILE A 254 -21.08 3.80 2.18
N ILE A 255 -20.74 3.45 3.41
CA ILE A 255 -19.40 3.68 3.99
C ILE A 255 -18.34 2.93 3.18
N GLY A 256 -18.60 1.66 2.81
CA GLY A 256 -17.67 0.88 2.00
C GLY A 256 -17.36 1.52 0.66
N GLN A 257 -18.35 2.04 -0.03
CA GLN A 257 -18.17 2.77 -1.29
C GLN A 257 -17.34 4.05 -1.12
N ARG A 258 -17.38 4.68 0.05
CA ARG A 258 -16.62 5.91 0.34
C ARG A 258 -15.19 5.62 0.79
N LEU A 259 -14.97 4.50 1.48
CA LEU A 259 -13.65 4.07 1.94
C LEU A 259 -12.86 3.30 0.88
N ASP A 260 -13.49 2.84 -0.22
CA ASP A 260 -12.78 2.13 -1.29
C ASP A 260 -12.01 3.09 -2.18
N TYR A 261 -10.80 3.44 -1.78
CA TYR A 261 -9.91 4.35 -2.48
C TYR A 261 -9.30 3.78 -3.78
N ARG A 262 -9.48 2.48 -4.06
CA ARG A 262 -8.86 1.79 -5.20
C ARG A 262 -9.65 1.94 -6.50
N ASP A 263 -10.96 2.07 -6.43
CA ASP A 263 -11.81 2.19 -7.62
C ASP A 263 -11.62 3.52 -8.39
N TYR A 264 -10.94 4.50 -7.79
CA TYR A 264 -10.73 5.81 -8.42
C TYR A 264 -9.54 5.87 -9.40
N LYS A 265 -8.59 4.93 -9.32
CA LYS A 265 -7.48 4.87 -10.30
C LYS A 265 -7.92 4.32 -11.67
N ASN A 266 -9.10 3.71 -11.75
CA ASN A 266 -9.63 3.08 -12.98
C ASN A 266 -10.85 3.80 -13.58
N ARG A 267 -11.21 4.96 -13.07
CA ARG A 267 -12.23 5.85 -13.65
C ARG A 267 -11.60 7.14 -14.14
#